data_8ff85b6e11cfb137705d18ead37c45ba
#
_entry.id   8ff85b6e11cfb137705d18ead37c45ba
#
_cell.length_a   1.000
_cell.length_b   1.000
_cell.length_c   1.000
_cell.angle_alpha   90.00
_cell.angle_beta   90.00
_cell.angle_gamma   90.00
#
_symmetry.space_group_name_H-M   'P 1'
#
loop_
_entity.id
_entity.type
_entity.pdbx_description
1 polymer ?
#
loop_
_entity_poly.entity_id
_entity_poly.type
_entity_poly.pdbx_seq_one_letter_code
_entity_poly.pdbx_strand_id
1 'polypeptide(L)'
;MMVKKILITGASGFIGGILVEHLSKNSNYDVYGIDKHIGLSSRYQLENTSTSEGQQPILPPKEKFYVCDITDRNQLLHIIQDNQINIIIHLAAVLDAETVEKINYINCDGTKILFDIATQQDHVEMIIYASSGLTVAGYFENEPYSSLIKNIIQKEPFKKLTINDPPIPSHVNPSREAYCNSKIYGEQLARQYSSSDGINVKFVCARFGWINTADTITMDSFNSDWCSHRDLCQFIDRVLENQLKLKRFQIYFVTSNTDFCWLDTGNCREDLNYVPQDGARWNQLLTKM
;
A
#
# COMPACT_ATOMS: atom_id res chain seq x y z
N MET A 1 21.54 -3.01 -17.93
CA MET A 1 20.36 -2.13 -17.71
C MET A 1 20.81 -0.97 -16.82
N MET A 2 20.24 0.22 -16.99
CA MET A 2 20.53 1.31 -16.04
C MET A 2 19.86 0.98 -14.70
N VAL A 3 20.54 1.28 -13.59
CA VAL A 3 20.00 1.11 -12.23
C VAL A 3 18.81 2.05 -12.07
N LYS A 4 17.65 1.54 -11.61
CA LYS A 4 16.46 2.35 -11.34
C LYS A 4 16.52 2.94 -9.95
N LYS A 5 16.31 4.24 -9.85
CA LYS A 5 16.25 4.97 -8.58
C LYS A 5 14.82 4.99 -8.06
N ILE A 6 14.61 4.38 -6.90
CA ILE A 6 13.31 4.21 -6.27
C ILE A 6 13.25 5.07 -5.02
N LEU A 7 12.27 5.97 -4.94
CA LEU A 7 11.97 6.74 -3.74
C LEU A 7 10.81 6.09 -2.99
N ILE A 8 11.03 5.74 -1.71
CA ILE A 8 9.99 5.27 -0.80
C ILE A 8 9.62 6.42 0.12
N THR A 9 8.36 6.89 0.08
CA THR A 9 7.84 7.83 1.04
C THR A 9 7.22 7.09 2.23
N GLY A 10 7.37 7.59 3.44
CA GLY A 10 7.03 6.80 4.64
C GLY A 10 8.04 5.68 4.91
N ALA A 11 9.31 5.92 4.56
CA ALA A 11 10.36 4.90 4.57
C ALA A 11 10.72 4.41 5.98
N SER A 12 10.56 5.23 7.03
CA SER A 12 10.74 4.80 8.42
C SER A 12 9.52 4.08 8.99
N GLY A 13 8.42 4.07 8.25
CA GLY A 13 7.20 3.35 8.58
C GLY A 13 7.39 1.83 8.51
N PHE A 14 6.41 1.08 9.01
CA PHE A 14 6.45 -0.38 9.07
C PHE A 14 6.62 -1.02 7.67
N ILE A 15 5.73 -0.72 6.73
CA ILE A 15 5.79 -1.24 5.35
C ILE A 15 7.01 -0.67 4.62
N GLY A 16 7.36 0.61 4.89
CA GLY A 16 8.52 1.26 4.31
C GLY A 16 9.81 0.50 4.62
N GLY A 17 10.04 0.13 5.89
CA GLY A 17 11.20 -0.64 6.32
C GLY A 17 11.30 -2.01 5.63
N ILE A 18 10.17 -2.74 5.50
CA ILE A 18 10.12 -4.02 4.77
C ILE A 18 10.60 -3.83 3.32
N LEU A 19 10.07 -2.81 2.63
CA LEU A 19 10.41 -2.58 1.23
C LEU A 19 11.83 -2.02 1.04
N VAL A 20 12.31 -1.19 1.95
CA VAL A 20 13.71 -0.74 1.96
C VAL A 20 14.65 -1.94 2.06
N GLU A 21 14.42 -2.84 3.03
CA GLU A 21 15.22 -4.04 3.20
C GLU A 21 15.17 -4.96 1.98
N HIS A 22 13.97 -5.18 1.44
CA HIS A 22 13.76 -6.07 0.30
C HIS A 22 14.43 -5.53 -0.98
N LEU A 23 14.12 -4.30 -1.36
CA LEU A 23 14.58 -3.72 -2.62
C LEU A 23 16.08 -3.42 -2.62
N SER A 24 16.67 -3.08 -1.47
CA SER A 24 18.13 -2.84 -1.37
C SER A 24 18.99 -4.08 -1.60
N LYS A 25 18.40 -5.28 -1.57
CA LYS A 25 19.09 -6.54 -1.89
C LYS A 25 19.28 -6.74 -3.40
N ASN A 26 18.55 -5.97 -4.22
CA ASN A 26 18.61 -6.09 -5.68
C ASN A 26 19.46 -4.97 -6.29
N SER A 27 20.61 -5.31 -6.86
CA SER A 27 21.56 -4.37 -7.46
C SER A 27 21.03 -3.59 -8.67
N ASN A 28 19.87 -3.95 -9.20
CA ASN A 28 19.19 -3.18 -10.25
C ASN A 28 18.47 -1.94 -9.72
N TYR A 29 18.33 -1.81 -8.38
CA TYR A 29 17.63 -0.71 -7.73
C TYR A 29 18.57 0.09 -6.83
N ASP A 30 18.41 1.39 -6.87
CA ASP A 30 19.05 2.34 -5.98
C ASP A 30 17.94 2.97 -5.10
N VAL A 31 17.88 2.60 -3.81
CA VAL A 31 16.75 2.89 -2.94
C VAL A 31 17.01 4.15 -2.15
N TYR A 32 16.10 5.11 -2.28
CA TYR A 32 16.01 6.37 -1.52
C TYR A 32 14.79 6.33 -0.61
N GLY A 33 14.84 7.05 0.49
CA GLY A 33 13.72 7.14 1.42
C GLY A 33 13.47 8.55 1.92
N ILE A 34 12.20 8.86 2.14
CA ILE A 34 11.80 10.05 2.91
C ILE A 34 10.82 9.67 4.00
N ASP A 35 10.93 10.36 5.12
CA ASP A 35 9.94 10.33 6.17
C ASP A 35 10.00 11.64 6.99
N LYS A 36 8.90 11.99 7.65
CA LYS A 36 8.85 13.13 8.54
C LYS A 36 9.72 12.96 9.79
N HIS A 37 9.90 11.72 10.22
CA HIS A 37 10.65 11.36 11.42
C HIS A 37 11.62 10.20 11.16
N ILE A 38 12.71 10.17 11.92
CA ILE A 38 13.57 9.00 12.04
C ILE A 38 13.12 8.27 13.31
N GLY A 39 12.39 7.19 13.16
CA GLY A 39 11.93 6.42 14.31
C GLY A 39 11.02 5.27 13.88
N LEU A 40 10.84 4.31 14.80
CA LEU A 40 9.92 3.22 14.57
C LEU A 40 8.48 3.74 14.40
N SER A 41 7.76 3.15 13.46
CA SER A 41 6.33 3.36 13.32
C SER A 41 5.60 3.06 14.63
N SER A 42 4.60 3.87 14.96
CA SER A 42 3.69 3.62 16.08
C SER A 42 3.00 2.25 16.01
N ARG A 43 2.91 1.64 14.84
CA ARG A 43 2.38 0.27 14.66
C ARG A 43 3.19 -0.78 15.40
N TYR A 44 4.51 -0.63 15.47
CA TYR A 44 5.34 -1.54 16.28
C TYR A 44 5.01 -1.45 17.77
N GLN A 45 4.64 -0.27 18.24
CA GLN A 45 4.25 -0.07 19.65
C GLN A 45 2.84 -0.63 19.92
N LEU A 46 1.91 -0.49 18.96
CA LEU A 46 0.53 -0.93 19.12
C LEU A 46 0.36 -2.45 18.97
N GLU A 47 1.13 -3.07 18.09
CA GLU A 47 0.99 -4.49 17.75
C GLU A 47 1.97 -5.40 18.52
N ASN A 48 3.06 -4.84 19.08
CA ASN A 48 4.09 -5.61 19.79
C ASN A 48 4.44 -4.97 21.13
N THR A 49 3.78 -5.39 22.17
CA THR A 49 4.00 -4.90 23.54
C THR A 49 5.30 -5.38 24.18
N SER A 50 6.02 -6.33 23.59
CA SER A 50 7.16 -6.98 24.26
C SER A 50 8.51 -6.92 23.52
N THR A 51 8.60 -6.39 22.29
CA THR A 51 9.84 -6.46 21.48
C THR A 51 10.31 -5.16 20.86
N SER A 52 9.66 -4.01 21.14
CA SER A 52 10.02 -2.73 20.53
C SER A 52 11.20 -2.01 21.21
N GLU A 53 11.63 -2.46 22.39
CA GLU A 53 12.82 -1.90 23.04
C GLU A 53 14.09 -2.26 22.26
N GLY A 54 14.76 -1.24 21.70
CA GLY A 54 16.02 -1.38 20.97
C GLY A 54 15.90 -1.64 19.48
N GLN A 55 14.70 -1.82 18.92
CA GLN A 55 14.54 -1.90 17.47
C GLN A 55 14.77 -0.53 16.83
N GLN A 56 15.49 -0.54 15.71
CA GLN A 56 15.70 0.65 14.87
C GLN A 56 14.92 0.50 13.56
N PRO A 57 14.44 1.61 12.96
CA PRO A 57 13.84 1.55 11.65
C PRO A 57 14.87 1.09 10.61
N ILE A 58 14.43 0.26 9.67
CA ILE A 58 15.25 -0.14 8.53
C ILE A 58 15.16 0.99 7.51
N LEU A 59 16.27 1.69 7.28
CA LEU A 59 16.36 2.87 6.42
C LEU A 59 17.37 2.62 5.28
N PRO A 60 17.24 3.35 4.16
CA PRO A 60 18.33 3.44 3.19
C PRO A 60 19.61 4.02 3.82
N PRO A 61 20.78 3.91 3.17
CA PRO A 61 22.00 4.60 3.59
C PRO A 61 21.74 6.07 3.89
N LYS A 62 22.47 6.63 4.88
CA LYS A 62 22.25 7.99 5.38
C LYS A 62 22.20 9.05 4.28
N GLU A 63 23.02 8.92 3.26
CA GLU A 63 23.09 9.82 2.09
C GLU A 63 21.90 9.69 1.13
N LYS A 64 21.03 8.69 1.32
CA LYS A 64 19.84 8.42 0.51
C LYS A 64 18.55 8.50 1.33
N PHE A 65 18.64 8.90 2.61
CA PHE A 65 17.48 9.11 3.47
C PHE A 65 17.36 10.59 3.81
N TYR A 66 16.18 11.17 3.59
CA TYR A 66 15.89 12.56 3.86
C TYR A 66 14.75 12.69 4.88
N VAL A 67 14.96 13.48 5.91
CA VAL A 67 13.86 13.90 6.80
C VAL A 67 13.06 14.96 6.05
N CYS A 68 11.84 14.60 5.60
CA CYS A 68 11.01 15.44 4.76
C CYS A 68 9.54 15.19 5.08
N ASP A 69 8.78 16.26 5.33
CA ASP A 69 7.32 16.17 5.39
C ASP A 69 6.76 16.03 3.98
N ILE A 70 5.81 15.11 3.77
CA ILE A 70 5.19 14.89 2.46
C ILE A 70 4.47 16.14 1.93
N THR A 71 4.15 17.09 2.80
CA THR A 71 3.52 18.37 2.46
C THR A 71 4.52 19.48 2.15
N ASP A 72 5.83 19.25 2.34
CA ASP A 72 6.87 20.20 1.94
C ASP A 72 7.20 20.08 0.45
N ARG A 73 6.46 20.85 -0.36
CA ARG A 73 6.58 20.85 -1.82
C ARG A 73 8.01 21.11 -2.30
N ASN A 74 8.70 22.08 -1.70
CA ASN A 74 10.01 22.50 -2.18
C ASN A 74 11.05 21.43 -1.90
N GLN A 75 11.08 20.90 -0.69
CA GLN A 75 12.01 19.83 -0.33
C GLN A 75 11.77 18.57 -1.15
N LEU A 76 10.51 18.16 -1.37
CA LEU A 76 10.15 17.03 -2.23
C LEU A 76 10.64 17.23 -3.67
N LEU A 77 10.43 18.41 -4.24
CA LEU A 77 10.88 18.73 -5.58
C LEU A 77 12.39 18.55 -5.73
N HIS A 78 13.17 19.13 -4.82
CA HIS A 78 14.64 18.98 -4.81
C HIS A 78 15.06 17.51 -4.69
N ILE A 79 14.46 16.75 -3.77
CA ILE A 79 14.80 15.34 -3.59
C ILE A 79 14.55 14.55 -4.88
N ILE A 80 13.41 14.74 -5.53
CA ILE A 80 13.05 14.00 -6.75
C ILE A 80 13.95 14.41 -7.92
N GLN A 81 14.20 15.70 -8.09
CA GLN A 81 15.02 16.23 -9.21
C GLN A 81 16.50 15.90 -9.04
N ASP A 82 17.10 16.25 -7.91
CA ASP A 82 18.55 16.13 -7.71
C ASP A 82 19.01 14.68 -7.73
N ASN A 83 18.17 13.78 -7.24
CA ASN A 83 18.45 12.35 -7.27
C ASN A 83 17.98 11.66 -8.57
N GLN A 84 17.28 12.35 -9.48
CA GLN A 84 16.77 11.76 -10.73
C GLN A 84 15.93 10.50 -10.46
N ILE A 85 14.96 10.58 -9.56
CA ILE A 85 14.10 9.47 -9.13
C ILE A 85 13.24 8.96 -10.30
N ASN A 86 13.31 7.67 -10.59
CA ASN A 86 12.54 7.06 -11.69
C ASN A 86 11.20 6.51 -11.22
N ILE A 87 11.14 5.95 -10.02
CA ILE A 87 9.96 5.26 -9.48
C ILE A 87 9.70 5.77 -8.07
N ILE A 88 8.45 6.02 -7.76
CA ILE A 88 8.04 6.43 -6.41
C ILE A 88 7.10 5.37 -5.84
N ILE A 89 7.43 4.84 -4.66
CA ILE A 89 6.52 4.00 -3.85
C ILE A 89 5.97 4.88 -2.75
N HIS A 90 4.72 5.31 -2.89
CA HIS A 90 4.09 6.26 -1.99
C HIS A 90 3.34 5.55 -0.87
N LEU A 91 4.00 5.45 0.29
CA LEU A 91 3.43 4.82 1.50
C LEU A 91 3.10 5.85 2.59
N ALA A 92 3.66 7.07 2.51
CA ALA A 92 3.45 8.11 3.51
C ALA A 92 1.96 8.40 3.69
N ALA A 93 1.46 8.13 4.87
CA ALA A 93 0.08 8.39 5.27
C ALA A 93 -0.05 8.33 6.79
N VAL A 94 -1.07 8.99 7.32
CA VAL A 94 -1.53 8.75 8.68
C VAL A 94 -2.76 7.85 8.67
N LEU A 95 -2.95 7.08 9.74
CA LEU A 95 -4.03 6.12 9.86
C LEU A 95 -5.27 6.74 10.53
N ASP A 96 -6.32 5.96 10.63
CA ASP A 96 -7.62 6.30 11.21
C ASP A 96 -7.65 6.49 12.74
N ALA A 97 -6.49 6.41 13.40
CA ALA A 97 -6.32 6.84 14.79
C ALA A 97 -6.12 8.36 14.94
N GLU A 98 -5.95 9.07 13.82
CA GLU A 98 -5.73 10.52 13.79
C GLU A 98 -7.04 11.30 13.56
N THR A 99 -6.97 12.63 13.68
CA THR A 99 -8.14 13.50 13.40
C THR A 99 -8.44 13.55 11.90
N VAL A 100 -9.69 13.84 11.55
CA VAL A 100 -10.13 13.99 10.16
C VAL A 100 -9.31 15.03 9.42
N GLU A 101 -9.03 16.19 10.06
CA GLU A 101 -8.27 17.28 9.47
C GLU A 101 -6.83 16.84 9.14
N LYS A 102 -6.19 16.11 10.07
CA LYS A 102 -4.83 15.62 9.85
C LYS A 102 -4.77 14.56 8.77
N ILE A 103 -5.76 13.67 8.72
CA ILE A 103 -5.91 12.67 7.66
C ILE A 103 -6.02 13.37 6.30
N ASN A 104 -6.90 14.35 6.16
CA ASN A 104 -7.07 15.07 4.91
C ASN A 104 -5.80 15.83 4.51
N TYR A 105 -5.18 16.55 5.44
CA TYR A 105 -3.97 17.32 5.16
C TYR A 105 -2.80 16.43 4.72
N ILE A 106 -2.53 15.34 5.43
CA ILE A 106 -1.39 14.47 5.10
C ILE A 106 -1.71 13.56 3.90
N ASN A 107 -2.85 12.86 3.95
CA ASN A 107 -3.14 11.82 2.96
C ASN A 107 -3.67 12.40 1.64
N CYS A 108 -4.45 13.49 1.66
CA CYS A 108 -4.97 14.07 0.43
C CYS A 108 -4.03 15.15 -0.12
N ASP A 109 -3.71 16.19 0.67
CA ASP A 109 -2.89 17.30 0.17
C ASP A 109 -1.44 16.83 -0.08
N GLY A 110 -0.87 16.02 0.82
CA GLY A 110 0.47 15.43 0.64
C GLY A 110 0.55 14.56 -0.62
N THR A 111 -0.44 13.69 -0.85
CA THR A 111 -0.52 12.87 -2.08
C THR A 111 -0.62 13.73 -3.32
N LYS A 112 -1.47 14.79 -3.27
CA LYS A 112 -1.62 15.72 -4.40
C LYS A 112 -0.32 16.44 -4.71
N ILE A 113 0.38 16.96 -3.69
CA ILE A 113 1.67 17.63 -3.85
C ILE A 113 2.69 16.71 -4.51
N LEU A 114 2.79 15.45 -4.03
CA LEU A 114 3.71 14.47 -4.59
C LEU A 114 3.39 14.17 -6.06
N PHE A 115 2.12 13.92 -6.40
CA PHE A 115 1.72 13.61 -7.76
C PHE A 115 1.92 14.80 -8.70
N ASP A 116 1.59 16.02 -8.25
CA ASP A 116 1.86 17.26 -9.00
C ASP A 116 3.33 17.41 -9.37
N ILE A 117 4.23 17.15 -8.40
CA ILE A 117 5.68 17.24 -8.63
C ILE A 117 6.15 16.14 -9.58
N ALA A 118 5.79 14.90 -9.27
CA ALA A 118 6.28 13.73 -9.98
C ALA A 118 5.88 13.75 -11.47
N THR A 119 4.65 14.18 -11.77
CA THR A 119 4.15 14.24 -13.15
C THR A 119 4.75 15.36 -14.00
N GLN A 120 5.47 16.29 -13.38
CA GLN A 120 6.22 17.36 -14.06
C GLN A 120 7.69 16.98 -14.32
N GLN A 121 8.12 15.78 -13.93
CA GLN A 121 9.49 15.32 -14.11
C GLN A 121 9.57 14.25 -15.21
N ASP A 122 10.27 14.52 -16.29
CA ASP A 122 10.40 13.60 -17.44
C ASP A 122 11.07 12.27 -17.07
N HIS A 123 11.89 12.25 -16.01
CA HIS A 123 12.60 11.05 -15.55
C HIS A 123 11.75 10.17 -14.62
N VAL A 124 10.61 10.65 -14.12
CA VAL A 124 9.68 9.83 -13.32
C VAL A 124 8.80 8.99 -14.25
N GLU A 125 8.91 7.69 -14.11
CA GLU A 125 8.24 6.71 -14.99
C GLU A 125 6.99 6.11 -14.36
N MET A 126 7.00 5.94 -13.03
CA MET A 126 5.93 5.23 -12.30
C MET A 126 5.75 5.72 -10.87
N ILE A 127 4.50 5.73 -10.43
CA ILE A 127 4.12 5.87 -9.02
C ILE A 127 3.32 4.63 -8.62
N ILE A 128 3.80 3.92 -7.58
CA ILE A 128 3.06 2.87 -6.89
C ILE A 128 2.44 3.51 -5.65
N TYR A 129 1.12 3.68 -5.66
CA TYR A 129 0.38 4.32 -4.58
C TYR A 129 -0.20 3.27 -3.63
N ALA A 130 0.15 3.35 -2.35
CA ALA A 130 -0.45 2.52 -1.31
C ALA A 130 -1.88 2.99 -1.02
N SER A 131 -2.83 2.40 -1.72
CA SER A 131 -4.23 2.42 -1.39
C SER A 131 -4.52 1.40 -0.28
N SER A 132 -5.76 1.03 -0.04
CA SER A 132 -6.14 0.14 1.05
C SER A 132 -7.34 -0.73 0.65
N GLY A 133 -7.40 -1.97 1.15
CA GLY A 133 -8.60 -2.78 1.12
C GLY A 133 -9.80 -2.11 1.80
N LEU A 134 -9.55 -1.18 2.72
CA LEU A 134 -10.59 -0.41 3.39
C LEU A 134 -11.37 0.55 2.46
N THR A 135 -10.91 0.77 1.24
CA THR A 135 -11.68 1.52 0.21
C THR A 135 -13.02 0.86 -0.12
N VAL A 136 -13.18 -0.41 0.20
CA VAL A 136 -14.40 -1.21 -0.01
C VAL A 136 -14.97 -1.77 1.30
N ALA A 137 -14.53 -1.25 2.45
CA ALA A 137 -14.95 -1.77 3.76
C ALA A 137 -16.44 -1.56 4.09
N GLY A 138 -17.13 -0.66 3.39
CA GLY A 138 -18.60 -0.51 3.54
C GLY A 138 -19.37 -1.76 3.13
N TYR A 139 -18.80 -2.64 2.32
CA TYR A 139 -19.42 -3.93 2.01
C TYR A 139 -19.50 -4.88 3.22
N PHE A 140 -18.70 -4.65 4.28
CA PHE A 140 -18.75 -5.46 5.50
C PHE A 140 -20.10 -5.40 6.24
N GLU A 141 -20.91 -4.41 5.93
CA GLU A 141 -22.25 -4.27 6.51
C GLU A 141 -23.28 -5.21 5.86
N ASN A 142 -22.92 -5.84 4.72
CA ASN A 142 -23.84 -6.63 3.92
C ASN A 142 -23.36 -8.08 3.75
N GLU A 143 -24.32 -9.02 3.70
CA GLU A 143 -24.04 -10.41 3.33
C GLU A 143 -23.63 -10.50 1.84
N PRO A 144 -22.73 -11.41 1.49
CA PRO A 144 -22.08 -12.43 2.35
C PRO A 144 -20.82 -11.92 3.10
N TYR A 145 -20.40 -10.68 2.87
CA TYR A 145 -19.10 -10.16 3.36
C TYR A 145 -19.09 -10.00 4.88
N SER A 146 -20.24 -9.61 5.47
CA SER A 146 -20.40 -9.50 6.93
C SER A 146 -20.18 -10.83 7.65
N SER A 147 -20.53 -11.94 7.04
CA SER A 147 -20.26 -13.28 7.54
C SER A 147 -18.80 -13.70 7.35
N LEU A 148 -18.21 -13.37 6.20
CA LEU A 148 -16.82 -13.74 5.89
C LEU A 148 -15.81 -13.12 6.85
N ILE A 149 -15.97 -11.85 7.20
CA ILE A 149 -15.10 -11.17 8.17
C ILE A 149 -15.23 -11.74 9.61
N LYS A 150 -16.32 -12.46 9.88
CA LYS A 150 -16.55 -13.19 11.15
C LYS A 150 -16.12 -14.65 11.05
N ASN A 151 -15.44 -15.05 9.99
CA ASN A 151 -15.04 -16.43 9.68
C ASN A 151 -16.21 -17.42 9.61
N ILE A 152 -17.40 -16.95 9.26
CA ILE A 152 -18.55 -17.81 9.03
C ILE A 152 -18.44 -18.41 7.62
N ILE A 153 -18.35 -19.73 7.55
CA ILE A 153 -18.24 -20.47 6.29
C ILE A 153 -19.51 -20.28 5.45
N GLN A 154 -19.36 -19.79 4.24
CA GLN A 154 -20.47 -19.67 3.30
C GLN A 154 -20.79 -21.07 2.73
N LYS A 155 -22.06 -21.46 2.76
CA LYS A 155 -22.53 -22.72 2.18
C LYS A 155 -22.58 -22.69 0.65
N GLU A 156 -22.82 -21.49 0.09
CA GLU A 156 -22.95 -21.25 -1.32
C GLU A 156 -21.78 -20.41 -1.82
N PRO A 157 -21.34 -20.57 -3.09
CA PRO A 157 -20.37 -19.66 -3.69
C PRO A 157 -20.86 -18.22 -3.64
N PHE A 158 -19.99 -17.31 -3.26
CA PHE A 158 -20.26 -15.86 -3.24
C PHE A 158 -19.45 -15.13 -4.31
N LYS A 159 -19.97 -14.01 -4.77
CA LYS A 159 -19.25 -13.13 -5.69
C LYS A 159 -18.15 -12.39 -4.91
N LYS A 160 -16.89 -12.55 -5.34
CA LYS A 160 -15.80 -11.71 -4.86
C LYS A 160 -15.94 -10.30 -5.41
N LEU A 161 -15.54 -9.31 -4.61
CA LEU A 161 -15.45 -7.93 -5.09
C LEU A 161 -14.25 -7.77 -6.02
N THR A 162 -14.51 -7.17 -7.16
CA THR A 162 -13.51 -6.82 -8.16
C THR A 162 -13.14 -5.34 -8.06
N ILE A 163 -12.09 -4.93 -8.74
CA ILE A 163 -11.73 -3.51 -8.87
C ILE A 163 -12.80 -2.67 -9.60
N ASN A 164 -13.75 -3.30 -10.27
CA ASN A 164 -14.86 -2.64 -10.98
C ASN A 164 -16.07 -2.40 -10.07
N ASP A 165 -16.14 -3.08 -8.92
CA ASP A 165 -17.17 -2.79 -7.93
C ASP A 165 -16.84 -1.42 -7.28
N PRO A 166 -17.86 -0.54 -7.07
CA PRO A 166 -17.60 0.83 -6.60
C PRO A 166 -16.96 0.81 -5.20
N PRO A 167 -16.01 1.71 -4.93
CA PRO A 167 -15.50 1.87 -3.58
C PRO A 167 -16.60 2.40 -2.66
N ILE A 168 -16.76 1.77 -1.50
CA ILE A 168 -17.68 2.17 -0.44
C ILE A 168 -16.88 2.23 0.85
N PRO A 169 -16.65 3.44 1.40
CA PRO A 169 -15.91 3.59 2.66
C PRO A 169 -16.68 3.01 3.84
N SER A 170 -15.95 2.66 4.89
CA SER A 170 -16.59 2.28 6.16
C SER A 170 -17.10 3.52 6.88
N HIS A 171 -18.30 3.45 7.45
CA HIS A 171 -18.91 4.50 8.24
C HIS A 171 -18.84 4.25 9.75
N VAL A 172 -17.97 3.38 10.23
CA VAL A 172 -17.84 3.00 11.65
C VAL A 172 -17.57 4.22 12.54
N ASN A 173 -16.70 5.12 12.10
CA ASN A 173 -16.45 6.41 12.76
C ASN A 173 -15.87 7.41 11.74
N PRO A 174 -15.90 8.74 12.05
CA PRO A 174 -15.45 9.79 11.13
C PRO A 174 -13.99 9.65 10.66
N SER A 175 -13.07 9.27 11.55
CA SER A 175 -11.65 9.12 11.18
C SER A 175 -11.42 7.92 10.24
N ARG A 176 -12.12 6.79 10.48
CA ARG A 176 -12.08 5.63 9.58
C ARG A 176 -12.64 5.99 8.21
N GLU A 177 -13.76 6.69 8.18
CA GLU A 177 -14.37 7.16 6.93
C GLU A 177 -13.44 8.12 6.19
N ALA A 178 -12.84 9.10 6.90
CA ALA A 178 -11.88 10.03 6.31
C ALA A 178 -10.65 9.31 5.75
N TYR A 179 -10.12 8.31 6.47
CA TYR A 179 -9.02 7.49 5.98
C TYR A 179 -9.39 6.75 4.68
N CYS A 180 -10.53 6.05 4.66
CA CYS A 180 -11.02 5.37 3.46
C CYS A 180 -11.17 6.34 2.28
N ASN A 181 -11.82 7.49 2.51
CA ASN A 181 -12.03 8.53 1.51
C ASN A 181 -10.69 9.11 1.01
N SER A 182 -9.68 9.27 1.87
CA SER A 182 -8.37 9.75 1.46
C SER A 182 -7.67 8.78 0.50
N LYS A 183 -7.86 7.47 0.69
CA LYS A 183 -7.31 6.46 -0.22
C LYS A 183 -8.06 6.43 -1.56
N ILE A 184 -9.38 6.54 -1.53
CA ILE A 184 -10.22 6.68 -2.74
C ILE A 184 -9.83 7.95 -3.52
N TYR A 185 -9.62 9.07 -2.82
CA TYR A 185 -9.15 10.33 -3.43
C TYR A 185 -7.83 10.15 -4.18
N GLY A 186 -6.85 9.47 -3.58
CA GLY A 186 -5.57 9.18 -4.24
C GLY A 186 -5.72 8.33 -5.51
N GLU A 187 -6.62 7.33 -5.51
CA GLU A 187 -6.94 6.54 -6.72
C GLU A 187 -7.59 7.40 -7.81
N GLN A 188 -8.53 8.28 -7.43
CA GLN A 188 -9.19 9.20 -8.38
C GLN A 188 -8.19 10.18 -8.98
N LEU A 189 -7.31 10.74 -8.14
CA LEU A 189 -6.25 11.64 -8.56
C LEU A 189 -5.28 10.95 -9.53
N ALA A 190 -4.83 9.74 -9.21
CA ALA A 190 -3.99 8.92 -10.08
C ALA A 190 -4.65 8.67 -11.46
N ARG A 191 -5.94 8.35 -11.47
CA ARG A 191 -6.73 8.18 -12.70
C ARG A 191 -6.77 9.48 -13.50
N GLN A 192 -7.00 10.61 -12.86
CA GLN A 192 -7.05 11.93 -13.50
C GLN A 192 -5.72 12.26 -14.17
N TYR A 193 -4.59 12.15 -13.47
CA TYR A 193 -3.27 12.40 -14.05
C TYR A 193 -2.95 11.42 -15.19
N SER A 194 -3.27 10.15 -15.03
CA SER A 194 -3.03 9.16 -16.08
C SER A 194 -3.79 9.41 -17.37
N SER A 195 -4.91 10.13 -17.30
CA SER A 195 -5.76 10.48 -18.43
C SER A 195 -5.41 11.84 -19.05
N SER A 196 -4.52 12.62 -18.42
CA SER A 196 -4.13 13.94 -18.90
C SER A 196 -3.09 13.84 -20.02
N ASP A 197 -3.22 14.70 -21.02
CA ASP A 197 -2.26 14.81 -22.11
C ASP A 197 -0.90 15.29 -21.59
N GLY A 198 0.17 14.78 -22.19
CA GLY A 198 1.54 15.16 -21.86
C GLY A 198 2.10 14.49 -20.59
N ILE A 199 1.30 13.80 -19.78
CA ILE A 199 1.77 13.04 -18.60
C ILE A 199 2.09 11.62 -19.03
N ASN A 200 3.34 11.18 -18.85
CA ASN A 200 3.80 9.84 -19.20
C ASN A 200 3.99 8.92 -17.98
N VAL A 201 3.74 9.40 -16.77
CA VAL A 201 3.85 8.63 -15.54
C VAL A 201 2.78 7.55 -15.47
N LYS A 202 3.17 6.33 -15.14
CA LYS A 202 2.24 5.22 -14.86
C LYS A 202 1.83 5.23 -13.40
N PHE A 203 0.57 4.96 -13.13
CA PHE A 203 0.04 4.86 -11.77
C PHE A 203 -0.45 3.45 -11.48
N VAL A 204 0.09 2.85 -10.42
CA VAL A 204 -0.34 1.55 -9.89
C VAL A 204 -0.88 1.77 -8.49
N CYS A 205 -2.20 1.68 -8.31
CA CYS A 205 -2.85 1.80 -7.02
C CYS A 205 -2.99 0.41 -6.39
N ALA A 206 -2.29 0.16 -5.30
CA ALA A 206 -2.31 -1.11 -4.58
C ALA A 206 -3.27 -1.01 -3.38
N ARG A 207 -4.42 -1.64 -3.46
CA ARG A 207 -5.35 -1.81 -2.33
C ARG A 207 -4.82 -2.94 -1.44
N PHE A 208 -3.83 -2.60 -0.62
CA PHE A 208 -3.24 -3.56 0.31
C PHE A 208 -4.27 -4.04 1.33
N GLY A 209 -4.27 -5.34 1.56
CA GLY A 209 -4.95 -5.96 2.68
C GLY A 209 -4.25 -5.65 4.00
N TRP A 210 -4.63 -6.36 5.07
CA TRP A 210 -4.05 -6.18 6.38
C TRP A 210 -2.62 -6.74 6.44
N ILE A 211 -1.65 -5.86 6.65
CA ILE A 211 -0.23 -6.22 6.83
C ILE A 211 0.13 -5.87 8.28
N ASN A 212 0.59 -6.83 9.07
CA ASN A 212 0.90 -6.65 10.49
C ASN A 212 2.36 -6.97 10.83
N THR A 213 2.82 -6.51 11.98
CA THR A 213 4.21 -6.66 12.41
C THR A 213 4.59 -8.10 12.71
N ALA A 214 3.63 -8.93 13.09
CA ALA A 214 3.84 -10.34 13.41
C ALA A 214 3.99 -11.24 12.16
N ASP A 215 3.71 -10.73 10.97
CA ASP A 215 3.66 -11.48 9.70
C ASP A 215 2.84 -12.77 9.78
N THR A 216 1.74 -12.71 10.50
CA THR A 216 0.84 -13.84 10.68
C THR A 216 -0.58 -13.34 10.96
N ILE A 217 -1.56 -14.22 10.78
CA ILE A 217 -2.95 -13.92 11.11
C ILE A 217 -3.11 -13.99 12.63
N THR A 218 -3.21 -12.81 13.25
CA THR A 218 -3.31 -12.65 14.70
C THR A 218 -4.75 -12.54 15.21
N MET A 219 -5.68 -12.19 14.33
CA MET A 219 -7.10 -12.02 14.66
C MET A 219 -7.96 -12.64 13.57
N ASP A 220 -9.02 -13.31 13.96
CA ASP A 220 -9.94 -13.98 13.04
C ASP A 220 -10.55 -13.04 11.99
N SER A 221 -10.82 -11.79 12.38
CA SER A 221 -11.35 -10.77 11.45
C SER A 221 -10.41 -10.41 10.30
N PHE A 222 -9.11 -10.73 10.40
CA PHE A 222 -8.12 -10.44 9.34
C PHE A 222 -7.85 -11.63 8.41
N ASN A 223 -8.46 -12.78 8.66
CA ASN A 223 -8.31 -13.94 7.77
C ASN A 223 -8.74 -13.64 6.34
N SER A 224 -9.67 -12.71 6.17
CA SER A 224 -10.33 -12.44 4.88
C SER A 224 -9.54 -11.54 3.96
N ASP A 225 -8.62 -10.73 4.49
CA ASP A 225 -7.87 -9.74 3.72
C ASP A 225 -6.40 -9.59 4.13
N TRP A 226 -5.87 -10.53 4.93
CA TRP A 226 -4.46 -10.51 5.32
C TRP A 226 -3.50 -10.57 4.13
N CYS A 227 -2.38 -9.85 4.24
CA CYS A 227 -1.29 -9.87 3.27
C CYS A 227 0.03 -10.03 4.02
N SER A 228 0.79 -11.09 3.72
CA SER A 228 2.11 -11.33 4.32
C SER A 228 3.17 -10.35 3.79
N HIS A 229 4.26 -10.22 4.54
CA HIS A 229 5.41 -9.45 4.08
C HIS A 229 6.00 -10.00 2.78
N ARG A 230 6.03 -11.33 2.64
CA ARG A 230 6.52 -12.00 1.43
C ARG A 230 5.64 -11.69 0.23
N ASP A 231 4.33 -11.76 0.37
CA ASP A 231 3.40 -11.49 -0.71
C ASP A 231 3.36 -10.00 -1.07
N LEU A 232 3.51 -9.10 -0.07
CA LEU A 232 3.73 -7.68 -0.31
C LEU A 232 4.97 -7.45 -1.19
N CYS A 233 6.12 -8.03 -0.82
CA CYS A 233 7.37 -7.90 -1.56
C CYS A 233 7.23 -8.49 -2.98
N GLN A 234 6.61 -9.67 -3.11
CA GLN A 234 6.33 -10.26 -4.41
C GLN A 234 5.51 -9.33 -5.30
N PHE A 235 4.46 -8.70 -4.76
CA PHE A 235 3.65 -7.77 -5.53
C PHE A 235 4.48 -6.61 -6.08
N ILE A 236 5.31 -5.98 -5.25
CA ILE A 236 6.19 -4.89 -5.68
C ILE A 236 7.16 -5.36 -6.75
N ASP A 237 7.81 -6.51 -6.57
CA ASP A 237 8.70 -7.09 -7.59
C ASP A 237 7.98 -7.28 -8.93
N ARG A 238 6.77 -7.85 -8.91
CA ARG A 238 5.97 -8.09 -10.12
C ARG A 238 5.56 -6.79 -10.83
N VAL A 239 5.23 -5.74 -10.09
CA VAL A 239 4.97 -4.41 -10.68
C VAL A 239 6.22 -3.87 -11.36
N LEU A 240 7.37 -3.92 -10.70
CA LEU A 240 8.64 -3.42 -11.23
C LEU A 240 9.10 -4.21 -12.47
N GLU A 241 8.99 -5.54 -12.44
CA GLU A 241 9.34 -6.43 -13.57
C GLU A 241 8.45 -6.23 -14.80
N ASN A 242 7.17 -5.92 -14.58
CA ASN A 242 6.18 -5.76 -15.65
C ASN A 242 5.94 -4.29 -16.05
N GLN A 243 6.74 -3.35 -15.55
CA GLN A 243 6.55 -1.91 -15.76
C GLN A 243 6.23 -1.54 -17.22
N LEU A 244 6.92 -2.11 -18.19
CA LEU A 244 6.72 -1.77 -19.61
C LEU A 244 5.37 -2.21 -20.15
N LYS A 245 4.80 -3.31 -19.63
CA LYS A 245 3.53 -3.90 -20.08
C LYS A 245 2.30 -3.24 -19.43
N LEU A 246 2.50 -2.61 -18.27
CA LEU A 246 1.39 -2.01 -17.53
C LEU A 246 0.79 -0.83 -18.29
N LYS A 247 -0.53 -0.71 -18.22
CA LYS A 247 -1.28 0.46 -18.69
C LYS A 247 -0.91 1.70 -17.84
N ARG A 248 -1.29 2.88 -18.30
CA ARG A 248 -1.01 4.14 -17.59
C ARG A 248 -1.67 4.21 -16.21
N PHE A 249 -2.76 3.51 -15.99
CA PHE A 249 -3.48 3.41 -14.74
C PHE A 249 -3.94 2.00 -14.46
N GLN A 250 -3.65 1.50 -13.25
CA GLN A 250 -4.08 0.19 -12.77
C GLN A 250 -4.45 0.26 -11.28
N ILE A 251 -5.45 -0.53 -10.90
CA ILE A 251 -5.78 -0.81 -9.48
C ILE A 251 -5.69 -2.32 -9.27
N TYR A 252 -5.13 -2.72 -8.12
CA TYR A 252 -5.03 -4.11 -7.72
C TYR A 252 -5.42 -4.29 -6.26
N PHE A 253 -6.19 -5.34 -5.95
CA PHE A 253 -6.24 -5.87 -4.60
C PHE A 253 -5.01 -6.73 -4.33
N VAL A 254 -4.37 -6.52 -3.18
CA VAL A 254 -3.12 -7.19 -2.82
C VAL A 254 -3.29 -7.86 -1.47
N THR A 255 -3.54 -9.16 -1.49
CA THR A 255 -3.76 -10.00 -0.32
C THR A 255 -3.01 -11.31 -0.48
N SER A 256 -2.76 -12.00 0.64
CA SER A 256 -2.34 -13.39 0.62
C SER A 256 -3.49 -14.32 0.21
N ASN A 257 -3.16 -15.58 -0.10
CA ASN A 257 -4.12 -16.55 -0.59
C ASN A 257 -4.90 -17.21 0.55
N THR A 258 -5.97 -16.57 1.02
CA THR A 258 -6.82 -17.12 2.07
C THR A 258 -8.14 -17.65 1.50
N ASP A 259 -8.66 -18.76 2.08
CA ASP A 259 -9.96 -19.33 1.66
C ASP A 259 -11.16 -18.42 1.99
N PHE A 260 -10.93 -17.42 2.86
CA PHE A 260 -11.93 -16.42 3.26
C PHE A 260 -11.88 -15.15 2.43
N CYS A 261 -10.92 -15.05 1.50
CA CYS A 261 -10.71 -13.82 0.74
C CYS A 261 -11.91 -13.47 -0.13
N TRP A 262 -12.51 -12.34 0.17
CA TRP A 262 -13.67 -11.77 -0.54
C TRP A 262 -13.27 -10.80 -1.65
N LEU A 263 -11.96 -10.51 -1.78
CA LEU A 263 -11.39 -9.65 -2.80
C LEU A 263 -10.91 -10.48 -3.98
N ASP A 264 -11.20 -10.04 -5.19
CA ASP A 264 -10.73 -10.69 -6.42
C ASP A 264 -9.35 -10.16 -6.79
N THR A 265 -8.36 -11.03 -6.79
CA THR A 265 -6.98 -10.75 -7.21
C THR A 265 -6.70 -11.24 -8.64
N GLY A 266 -7.72 -11.58 -9.42
CA GLY A 266 -7.58 -12.14 -10.77
C GLY A 266 -6.79 -11.24 -11.70
N ASN A 267 -7.11 -9.95 -11.74
CA ASN A 267 -6.37 -8.98 -12.55
C ASN A 267 -4.89 -8.84 -12.15
N CYS A 268 -4.58 -9.01 -10.88
CA CYS A 268 -3.21 -9.01 -10.39
C CYS A 268 -2.42 -10.21 -10.93
N ARG A 269 -3.07 -11.38 -11.00
CA ARG A 269 -2.50 -12.58 -11.59
C ARG A 269 -2.30 -12.43 -13.11
N GLU A 270 -3.31 -11.91 -13.80
CA GLU A 270 -3.29 -11.76 -15.27
C GLU A 270 -2.24 -10.75 -15.73
N ASP A 271 -2.21 -9.56 -15.14
CA ASP A 271 -1.33 -8.48 -15.57
C ASP A 271 0.11 -8.64 -15.07
N LEU A 272 0.29 -9.18 -13.86
CA LEU A 272 1.57 -9.18 -13.14
C LEU A 272 2.15 -10.57 -12.91
N ASN A 273 1.39 -11.64 -13.14
CA ASN A 273 1.74 -12.99 -12.68
C ASN A 273 1.97 -13.03 -11.15
N TYR A 274 1.19 -12.24 -10.41
CA TYR A 274 1.20 -12.25 -8.95
C TYR A 274 0.49 -13.50 -8.44
N VAL A 275 1.22 -14.34 -7.72
CA VAL A 275 0.71 -15.58 -7.13
C VAL A 275 1.09 -15.58 -5.64
N PRO A 276 0.19 -15.14 -4.76
CA PRO A 276 0.49 -15.10 -3.33
C PRO A 276 0.77 -16.51 -2.79
N GLN A 277 1.76 -16.61 -1.91
CA GLN A 277 2.31 -17.87 -1.41
C GLN A 277 1.85 -18.19 0.00
N ASP A 278 1.47 -17.17 0.77
CA ASP A 278 0.98 -17.30 2.13
C ASP A 278 -0.55 -17.28 2.19
N GLY A 279 -1.11 -17.65 3.32
CA GLY A 279 -2.55 -17.58 3.54
C GLY A 279 -3.07 -18.54 4.60
N ALA A 280 -4.35 -18.41 4.93
CA ALA A 280 -5.07 -19.29 5.83
C ALA A 280 -6.01 -20.22 5.06
N ARG A 281 -6.15 -21.45 5.55
CA ARG A 281 -7.04 -22.48 5.00
C ARG A 281 -8.12 -22.84 6.04
N TRP A 282 -9.33 -23.13 5.58
CA TRP A 282 -10.43 -23.57 6.42
C TRP A 282 -10.03 -24.69 7.40
N ASN A 283 -9.30 -25.69 6.89
CA ASN A 283 -8.90 -26.85 7.68
C ASN A 283 -7.96 -26.53 8.84
N GLN A 284 -7.22 -25.42 8.78
CA GLN A 284 -6.29 -25.01 9.85
C GLN A 284 -7.02 -24.32 11.02
N LEU A 285 -8.21 -23.80 10.78
CA LEU A 285 -9.02 -23.14 11.81
C LEU A 285 -9.90 -24.16 12.57
N LEU A 286 -10.38 -25.20 11.90
CA LEU A 286 -11.18 -26.27 12.51
C LEU A 286 -10.37 -27.11 13.51
N THR A 287 -9.04 -27.10 13.42
CA THR A 287 -8.17 -27.83 14.38
C THR A 287 -7.86 -27.02 15.65
N LYS A 288 -8.26 -25.75 15.72
CA LYS A 288 -8.07 -24.88 16.91
C LYS A 288 -9.36 -24.72 17.76
N MET A 289 -10.47 -25.29 17.33
CA MET A 289 -11.74 -25.39 18.08
C MET A 289 -11.85 -26.77 18.75
#